data_43df42e8630aa7d791be1bc706297cab
#
_entry.id   43df42e8630aa7d791be1bc706297cab
#
_cell.length_a   1.000
_cell.length_b   1.000
_cell.length_c   1.000
_cell.angle_alpha   90.00
_cell.angle_beta   90.00
_cell.angle_gamma   90.00
#
_symmetry.space_group_name_H-M   'P 1'
#
loop_
_entity.id
_entity.type
_entity.pdbx_description
1 polymer ?
#
loop_
_entity_poly.entity_id
_entity_poly.type
_entity_poly.pdbx_seq_one_letter_code
_entity_poly.pdbx_strand_id
1 'polypeptide(L)'
;MKPKLSVIAGFILLLTPYLAYSDNLSIQPPPHSLDKFYSKREKISEWVEQMRQINKTFGEVLIEVDRKDWDKAFQSAKGFGSAYQKAAEMVPEWKDLFDLEASEAFIANIPLKNIEKITQLSTKLRKTCSRCHQKHNISVWTRYHWPSTQTIKVLDPINEEEVDYDQFMQRLSASFRNISIHFDEEKYNESWKAIDIFSKRFRGLRSVCSKCHVTEWSKNSTTVKDFFVGNDMIDALQEIKKTFASGSPDKKLFQKNMEHISKRS
;
A
#
# COMPACT_ATOMS: atom_id res chain seq x y z
N MET A 1 30.94 -68.35 -1.96
CA MET A 1 30.95 -66.97 -2.49
C MET A 1 29.51 -66.46 -2.55
N LYS A 2 29.11 -65.51 -1.72
CA LYS A 2 27.78 -64.90 -1.72
C LYS A 2 27.89 -63.48 -2.31
N PRO A 3 27.07 -63.09 -3.26
CA PRO A 3 27.11 -61.72 -3.79
C PRO A 3 26.42 -60.76 -2.80
N LYS A 4 27.11 -59.62 -2.55
CA LYS A 4 26.55 -58.48 -1.77
C LYS A 4 25.68 -57.65 -2.69
N LEU A 5 24.38 -57.59 -2.33
CA LEU A 5 23.40 -56.68 -2.97
C LEU A 5 23.63 -55.29 -2.39
N SER A 6 24.12 -54.35 -3.20
CA SER A 6 24.17 -52.92 -2.86
C SER A 6 22.82 -52.30 -3.17
N VAL A 7 22.10 -51.87 -2.12
CA VAL A 7 20.87 -51.08 -2.23
C VAL A 7 21.29 -49.63 -2.41
N ILE A 8 21.12 -49.09 -3.63
CA ILE A 8 21.22 -47.65 -3.93
C ILE A 8 19.86 -47.04 -3.59
N ALA A 9 19.77 -46.40 -2.44
CA ALA A 9 18.62 -45.59 -2.06
C ALA A 9 18.62 -44.29 -2.88
N GLY A 10 17.79 -44.24 -3.93
CA GLY A 10 17.57 -43.04 -4.71
C GLY A 10 16.79 -42.00 -3.91
N PHE A 11 17.47 -40.91 -3.55
CA PHE A 11 16.85 -39.74 -2.92
C PHE A 11 16.13 -38.95 -4.00
N ILE A 12 14.84 -39.18 -4.19
CA ILE A 12 13.98 -38.35 -5.07
C ILE A 12 13.68 -37.08 -4.31
N LEU A 13 14.45 -36.03 -4.60
CA LEU A 13 14.15 -34.65 -4.21
C LEU A 13 12.88 -34.22 -4.98
N LEU A 14 11.74 -34.25 -4.31
CA LEU A 14 10.51 -33.61 -4.78
C LEU A 14 10.73 -32.09 -4.75
N LEU A 15 11.21 -31.55 -5.87
CA LEU A 15 11.14 -30.12 -6.18
C LEU A 15 9.67 -29.75 -6.41
N THR A 16 8.94 -29.49 -5.33
CA THR A 16 7.67 -28.77 -5.43
C THR A 16 7.97 -27.37 -5.93
N PRO A 17 7.42 -26.95 -7.09
CA PRO A 17 7.53 -25.56 -7.48
C PRO A 17 6.77 -24.74 -6.42
N TYR A 18 7.49 -23.95 -5.65
CA TYR A 18 6.90 -22.85 -4.90
C TYR A 18 6.31 -21.91 -5.94
N LEU A 19 5.04 -22.10 -6.27
CA LEU A 19 4.23 -21.10 -6.91
C LEU A 19 4.19 -19.94 -5.93
N ALA A 20 5.05 -18.95 -6.15
CA ALA A 20 4.93 -17.65 -5.53
C ALA A 20 3.55 -17.12 -6.00
N TYR A 21 2.55 -17.28 -5.14
CA TYR A 21 1.26 -16.63 -5.27
C TYR A 21 1.56 -15.14 -5.13
N SER A 22 1.72 -14.47 -6.24
CA SER A 22 1.70 -13.01 -6.26
C SER A 22 0.24 -12.65 -5.95
N ASP A 23 -0.06 -12.39 -4.69
CA ASP A 23 -1.30 -11.74 -4.31
C ASP A 23 -1.37 -10.45 -5.13
N ASN A 24 -2.28 -10.42 -6.11
CA ASN A 24 -2.63 -9.21 -6.80
C ASN A 24 -3.18 -8.24 -5.74
N LEU A 25 -2.35 -7.32 -5.30
CA LEU A 25 -2.70 -6.29 -4.32
C LEU A 25 -3.71 -5.36 -4.99
N SER A 26 -4.98 -5.76 -4.97
CA SER A 26 -6.07 -4.94 -5.47
C SER A 26 -6.41 -3.89 -4.41
N ILE A 27 -6.03 -2.65 -4.66
CA ILE A 27 -6.43 -1.50 -3.83
C ILE A 27 -7.89 -1.22 -4.15
N GLN A 28 -8.78 -1.67 -3.26
CA GLN A 28 -10.21 -1.37 -3.40
C GLN A 28 -10.46 0.11 -3.07
N PRO A 29 -11.21 0.84 -3.91
CA PRO A 29 -11.57 2.22 -3.61
C PRO A 29 -12.39 2.28 -2.31
N PRO A 30 -12.29 3.37 -1.53
CA PRO A 30 -13.13 3.55 -0.37
C PRO A 30 -14.61 3.69 -0.80
N PRO A 31 -15.57 3.31 0.06
CA PRO A 31 -16.99 3.39 -0.26
C PRO A 31 -17.45 4.84 -0.46
N HIS A 32 -18.44 5.02 -1.34
CA HIS A 32 -18.97 6.36 -1.64
C HIS A 32 -19.65 7.04 -0.44
N SER A 33 -20.18 6.26 0.51
CA SER A 33 -20.75 6.82 1.75
C SER A 33 -19.72 7.62 2.56
N LEU A 34 -18.43 7.38 2.36
CA LEU A 34 -17.35 8.12 3.01
C LEU A 34 -17.18 9.54 2.42
N ASP A 35 -17.56 9.77 1.15
CA ASP A 35 -17.39 11.06 0.44
C ASP A 35 -18.04 12.24 1.18
N LYS A 36 -19.21 12.01 1.80
CA LYS A 36 -19.95 13.05 2.53
C LYS A 36 -19.20 13.64 3.73
N PHE A 37 -18.25 12.89 4.29
CA PHE A 37 -17.45 13.32 5.44
C PHE A 37 -16.14 14.01 5.06
N TYR A 38 -15.76 13.98 3.78
CA TYR A 38 -14.62 14.70 3.23
C TYR A 38 -15.10 15.90 2.42
N SER A 39 -15.56 16.95 3.13
CA SER A 39 -15.96 18.19 2.47
C SER A 39 -14.76 18.89 1.82
N LYS A 40 -15.05 19.57 0.71
CA LYS A 40 -14.05 20.31 -0.09
C LYS A 40 -13.33 21.36 0.77
N ARG A 41 -11.99 21.19 0.87
CA ARG A 41 -10.98 22.17 1.28
C ARG A 41 -11.10 22.76 2.69
N GLU A 42 -10.09 22.53 3.50
CA GLU A 42 -9.66 23.29 4.69
C GLU A 42 -10.17 22.87 6.08
N LYS A 43 -11.05 21.90 6.23
CA LYS A 43 -11.41 21.36 7.55
C LYS A 43 -10.96 19.90 7.68
N ILE A 44 -10.52 19.54 8.88
CA ILE A 44 -10.35 18.13 9.26
C ILE A 44 -11.69 17.42 8.98
N SER A 45 -11.64 16.34 8.20
CA SER A 45 -12.86 15.63 7.85
C SER A 45 -13.55 15.07 9.10
N GLU A 46 -14.89 15.05 9.10
CA GLU A 46 -15.68 14.49 10.23
C GLU A 46 -15.29 13.03 10.51
N TRP A 47 -14.93 12.28 9.48
CA TRP A 47 -14.44 10.91 9.63
C TRP A 47 -13.11 10.86 10.40
N VAL A 48 -12.17 11.72 10.05
CA VAL A 48 -10.86 11.80 10.73
C VAL A 48 -11.04 12.23 12.19
N GLU A 49 -11.94 13.18 12.44
CA GLU A 49 -12.24 13.62 13.81
C GLU A 49 -12.88 12.47 14.63
N GLN A 50 -13.78 11.69 14.01
CA GLN A 50 -14.35 10.51 14.66
C GLN A 50 -13.28 9.47 15.00
N MET A 51 -12.32 9.22 14.10
CA MET A 51 -11.17 8.33 14.37
C MET A 51 -10.28 8.86 15.50
N ARG A 52 -10.06 10.17 15.55
CA ARG A 52 -9.31 10.82 16.65
C ARG A 52 -10.02 10.65 18.00
N GLN A 53 -11.35 10.84 18.01
CA GLN A 53 -12.14 10.67 19.20
C GLN A 53 -12.08 9.24 19.74
N ILE A 54 -12.19 8.23 18.86
CA ILE A 54 -12.02 6.82 19.22
C ILE A 54 -10.63 6.58 19.82
N ASN A 55 -9.57 7.04 19.15
CA ASN A 55 -8.20 6.84 19.63
C ASN A 55 -7.94 7.52 20.98
N LYS A 56 -8.46 8.74 21.15
CA LYS A 56 -8.34 9.50 22.39
C LYS A 56 -9.01 8.76 23.56
N THR A 57 -10.30 8.45 23.41
CA THR A 57 -11.07 7.81 24.49
C THR A 57 -10.58 6.42 24.82
N PHE A 58 -10.17 5.64 23.80
CA PHE A 58 -9.55 4.34 24.03
C PHE A 58 -8.22 4.44 24.79
N GLY A 59 -7.40 5.43 24.43
CA GLY A 59 -6.15 5.71 25.15
C GLY A 59 -6.38 6.14 26.61
N GLU A 60 -7.39 6.99 26.85
CA GLU A 60 -7.79 7.42 28.20
C GLU A 60 -8.18 6.22 29.07
N VAL A 61 -9.01 5.29 28.54
CA VAL A 61 -9.36 4.06 29.30
C VAL A 61 -8.12 3.31 29.75
N LEU A 62 -7.15 3.11 28.87
CA LEU A 62 -5.96 2.33 29.21
C LEU A 62 -5.09 3.01 30.27
N ILE A 63 -4.95 4.33 30.17
CA ILE A 63 -4.22 5.14 31.16
C ILE A 63 -4.91 5.09 32.52
N GLU A 64 -6.24 5.24 32.54
CA GLU A 64 -7.00 5.25 33.80
C GLU A 64 -7.03 3.85 34.44
N VAL A 65 -7.11 2.79 33.67
CA VAL A 65 -6.99 1.40 34.15
C VAL A 65 -5.61 1.16 34.79
N ASP A 66 -4.54 1.63 34.16
CA ASP A 66 -3.18 1.53 34.73
C ASP A 66 -3.04 2.28 36.05
N ARG A 67 -3.68 3.45 36.14
CA ARG A 67 -3.76 4.25 37.37
C ARG A 67 -4.73 3.71 38.42
N LYS A 68 -5.52 2.67 38.07
CA LYS A 68 -6.60 2.12 38.92
C LYS A 68 -7.72 3.13 39.24
N ASP A 69 -7.88 4.17 38.41
CA ASP A 69 -8.98 5.13 38.49
C ASP A 69 -10.20 4.57 37.76
N TRP A 70 -10.88 3.63 38.38
CA TRP A 70 -11.93 2.82 37.75
C TRP A 70 -13.14 3.63 37.31
N ASP A 71 -13.48 4.69 38.07
CA ASP A 71 -14.62 5.55 37.75
C ASP A 71 -14.36 6.34 36.46
N LYS A 72 -13.19 6.94 36.32
CA LYS A 72 -12.80 7.63 35.09
C LYS A 72 -12.62 6.64 33.93
N ALA A 73 -11.98 5.50 34.18
CA ALA A 73 -11.84 4.46 33.17
C ALA A 73 -13.19 4.03 32.60
N PHE A 74 -14.21 3.88 33.45
CA PHE A 74 -15.56 3.53 33.00
C PHE A 74 -16.23 4.65 32.21
N GLN A 75 -16.06 5.92 32.61
CA GLN A 75 -16.59 7.06 31.84
C GLN A 75 -15.91 7.15 30.44
N SER A 76 -14.60 7.03 30.40
CA SER A 76 -13.83 7.02 29.14
C SER A 76 -14.22 5.82 28.26
N ALA A 77 -14.48 4.64 28.86
CA ALA A 77 -14.93 3.45 28.15
C ALA A 77 -16.31 3.64 27.50
N LYS A 78 -17.24 4.29 28.19
CA LYS A 78 -18.54 4.66 27.58
C LYS A 78 -18.38 5.64 26.43
N GLY A 79 -17.50 6.63 26.59
CA GLY A 79 -17.15 7.58 25.52
C GLY A 79 -16.55 6.87 24.31
N PHE A 80 -15.64 5.91 24.53
CA PHE A 80 -15.09 5.06 23.50
C PHE A 80 -16.17 4.26 22.77
N GLY A 81 -17.06 3.57 23.51
CA GLY A 81 -18.11 2.77 22.92
C GLY A 81 -19.07 3.58 22.03
N SER A 82 -19.48 4.76 22.52
CA SER A 82 -20.32 5.68 21.75
C SER A 82 -19.62 6.16 20.48
N ALA A 83 -18.35 6.53 20.57
CA ALA A 83 -17.56 6.97 19.41
C ALA A 83 -17.33 5.83 18.40
N TYR A 84 -17.10 4.61 18.89
CA TYR A 84 -16.84 3.43 18.09
C TYR A 84 -18.09 2.98 17.32
N GLN A 85 -19.26 2.95 17.98
CA GLN A 85 -20.54 2.66 17.37
C GLN A 85 -20.90 3.72 16.31
N LYS A 86 -20.76 5.02 16.65
CA LYS A 86 -21.01 6.10 15.68
C LYS A 86 -20.16 5.94 14.42
N ALA A 87 -18.89 5.57 14.54
CA ALA A 87 -18.05 5.34 13.36
C ALA A 87 -18.54 4.18 12.49
N ALA A 88 -19.02 3.09 13.11
CA ALA A 88 -19.62 1.97 12.38
C ALA A 88 -20.90 2.36 11.63
N GLU A 89 -21.65 3.34 12.14
CA GLU A 89 -22.87 3.87 11.51
C GLU A 89 -22.56 4.91 10.42
N MET A 90 -21.45 5.63 10.54
CA MET A 90 -21.04 6.64 9.55
C MET A 90 -20.79 6.03 8.17
N VAL A 91 -20.19 4.84 8.11
CA VAL A 91 -19.82 4.14 6.87
C VAL A 91 -20.40 2.72 6.92
N PRO A 92 -21.68 2.53 6.52
CA PRO A 92 -22.37 1.24 6.63
C PRO A 92 -21.64 0.07 5.97
N GLU A 93 -20.95 0.31 4.86
CA GLU A 93 -20.18 -0.69 4.13
C GLU A 93 -18.97 -1.21 4.92
N TRP A 94 -18.57 -0.47 5.95
CA TRP A 94 -17.47 -0.86 6.83
C TRP A 94 -17.93 -1.33 8.21
N LYS A 95 -19.26 -1.43 8.44
CA LYS A 95 -19.82 -1.82 9.73
C LYS A 95 -19.23 -3.14 10.25
N ASP A 96 -19.06 -4.12 9.37
CA ASP A 96 -18.51 -5.43 9.74
C ASP A 96 -17.00 -5.41 10.08
N LEU A 97 -16.34 -4.29 9.82
CA LEU A 97 -14.95 -4.07 10.24
C LEU A 97 -14.84 -3.62 11.70
N PHE A 98 -15.95 -3.28 12.34
CA PHE A 98 -16.04 -2.90 13.75
C PHE A 98 -16.51 -4.08 14.58
N ASP A 99 -15.72 -4.46 15.59
CA ASP A 99 -16.08 -5.51 16.55
C ASP A 99 -16.89 -4.87 17.70
N LEU A 100 -18.18 -4.60 17.44
CA LEU A 100 -19.07 -3.96 18.42
C LEU A 100 -19.25 -4.82 19.66
N GLU A 101 -19.33 -6.15 19.51
CA GLU A 101 -19.43 -7.08 20.64
C GLU A 101 -18.21 -7.00 21.56
N ALA A 102 -17.00 -6.97 20.99
CA ALA A 102 -15.79 -6.80 21.77
C ALA A 102 -15.73 -5.44 22.48
N SER A 103 -16.27 -4.38 21.83
CA SER A 103 -16.39 -3.06 22.46
C SER A 103 -17.32 -3.06 23.67
N GLU A 104 -18.49 -3.66 23.53
CA GLU A 104 -19.46 -3.79 24.64
C GLU A 104 -18.88 -4.62 25.79
N ALA A 105 -18.27 -5.77 25.47
CA ALA A 105 -17.62 -6.61 26.47
C ALA A 105 -16.47 -5.88 27.16
N PHE A 106 -15.68 -5.08 26.43
CA PHE A 106 -14.60 -4.25 27.00
C PHE A 106 -15.14 -3.28 28.04
N ILE A 107 -16.20 -2.53 27.69
CA ILE A 107 -16.84 -1.56 28.59
C ILE A 107 -17.40 -2.26 29.82
N ALA A 108 -18.09 -3.39 29.66
CA ALA A 108 -18.70 -4.15 30.76
C ALA A 108 -17.66 -4.71 31.77
N ASN A 109 -16.43 -4.96 31.33
CA ASN A 109 -15.39 -5.50 32.21
C ASN A 109 -14.62 -4.43 33.00
N ILE A 110 -14.76 -3.14 32.68
CA ILE A 110 -14.09 -2.06 33.42
C ILE A 110 -14.55 -1.99 34.89
N PRO A 111 -15.87 -1.90 35.18
CA PRO A 111 -16.32 -1.86 36.61
C PRO A 111 -16.05 -3.16 37.36
N LEU A 112 -15.90 -4.28 36.67
CA LEU A 112 -15.53 -5.57 37.26
C LEU A 112 -14.04 -5.63 37.66
N LYS A 113 -13.25 -4.65 37.23
CA LYS A 113 -11.80 -4.54 37.53
C LYS A 113 -11.00 -5.78 37.07
N ASN A 114 -11.49 -6.50 36.05
CA ASN A 114 -10.86 -7.71 35.54
C ASN A 114 -9.76 -7.33 34.54
N ILE A 115 -8.56 -7.09 35.07
CA ILE A 115 -7.39 -6.64 34.29
C ILE A 115 -7.07 -7.59 33.14
N GLU A 116 -7.11 -8.90 33.38
CA GLU A 116 -6.79 -9.90 32.34
C GLU A 116 -7.77 -9.79 31.17
N LYS A 117 -9.07 -9.75 31.47
CA LYS A 117 -10.11 -9.65 30.45
C LYS A 117 -10.07 -8.31 29.72
N ILE A 118 -9.82 -7.21 30.42
CA ILE A 118 -9.63 -5.88 29.84
C ILE A 118 -8.45 -5.89 28.86
N THR A 119 -7.32 -6.50 29.25
CA THR A 119 -6.13 -6.61 28.40
C THR A 119 -6.39 -7.45 27.14
N GLN A 120 -7.07 -8.60 27.28
CA GLN A 120 -7.46 -9.43 26.15
C GLN A 120 -8.36 -8.68 25.15
N LEU A 121 -9.40 -8.01 25.68
CA LEU A 121 -10.37 -7.27 24.85
C LEU A 121 -9.74 -6.04 24.19
N SER A 122 -8.90 -5.30 24.91
CA SER A 122 -8.15 -4.18 24.32
C SER A 122 -7.23 -4.62 23.18
N THR A 123 -6.58 -5.78 23.36
CA THR A 123 -5.74 -6.38 22.29
C THR A 123 -6.57 -6.79 21.07
N LYS A 124 -7.75 -7.38 21.29
CA LYS A 124 -8.68 -7.74 20.21
C LYS A 124 -9.12 -6.50 19.42
N LEU A 125 -9.53 -5.44 20.13
CA LEU A 125 -9.93 -4.17 19.52
C LEU A 125 -8.79 -3.53 18.71
N ARG A 126 -7.56 -3.48 19.27
CA ARG A 126 -6.39 -2.97 18.54
C ARG A 126 -6.12 -3.74 17.25
N LYS A 127 -6.23 -5.08 17.27
CA LYS A 127 -6.08 -5.91 16.06
C LYS A 127 -7.13 -5.58 15.00
N THR A 128 -8.36 -5.33 15.42
CA THR A 128 -9.47 -4.91 14.54
C THR A 128 -9.16 -3.57 13.88
N CYS A 129 -8.73 -2.56 14.66
CA CYS A 129 -8.30 -1.27 14.15
C CYS A 129 -7.14 -1.39 13.16
N SER A 130 -6.09 -2.14 13.52
CA SER A 130 -4.92 -2.32 12.67
C SER A 130 -5.27 -2.97 11.33
N ARG A 131 -6.12 -4.00 11.33
CA ARG A 131 -6.56 -4.69 10.12
C ARG A 131 -7.33 -3.78 9.17
N CYS A 132 -8.27 -2.97 9.71
CA CYS A 132 -9.01 -1.99 8.93
C CYS A 132 -8.06 -0.95 8.30
N HIS A 133 -7.16 -0.37 9.10
CA HIS A 133 -6.19 0.63 8.64
C HIS A 133 -5.23 0.05 7.60
N GLN A 134 -4.70 -1.16 7.79
CA GLN A 134 -3.83 -1.81 6.81
C GLN A 134 -4.53 -2.02 5.47
N LYS A 135 -5.81 -2.37 5.50
CA LYS A 135 -6.58 -2.65 4.29
C LYS A 135 -7.01 -1.39 3.54
N HIS A 136 -7.40 -0.32 4.26
CA HIS A 136 -8.12 0.81 3.65
C HIS A 136 -7.36 2.13 3.70
N ASN A 137 -6.32 2.28 4.52
CA ASN A 137 -5.67 3.57 4.70
C ASN A 137 -5.11 4.14 3.39
N ILE A 138 -4.49 3.29 2.56
CA ILE A 138 -3.90 3.71 1.27
C ILE A 138 -4.99 4.26 0.34
N SER A 139 -6.09 3.54 0.18
CA SER A 139 -7.17 3.95 -0.74
C SER A 139 -7.89 5.22 -0.27
N VAL A 140 -8.12 5.37 1.04
CA VAL A 140 -8.69 6.58 1.65
C VAL A 140 -7.76 7.76 1.43
N TRP A 141 -6.46 7.57 1.74
CA TRP A 141 -5.48 8.64 1.57
C TRP A 141 -5.38 9.08 0.12
N THR A 142 -5.28 8.13 -0.81
CA THR A 142 -5.21 8.41 -2.25
C THR A 142 -6.45 9.16 -2.75
N ARG A 143 -7.65 8.79 -2.28
CA ARG A 143 -8.88 9.44 -2.74
C ARG A 143 -9.06 10.87 -2.20
N TYR A 144 -8.74 11.11 -0.93
CA TYR A 144 -9.12 12.35 -0.25
C TYR A 144 -7.97 13.31 0.06
N HIS A 145 -6.75 12.82 0.07
CA HIS A 145 -5.57 13.61 0.44
C HIS A 145 -4.53 13.70 -0.67
N TRP A 146 -4.80 13.05 -1.82
CA TRP A 146 -3.91 13.21 -2.95
C TRP A 146 -3.96 14.66 -3.44
N PRO A 147 -2.82 15.35 -3.57
CA PRO A 147 -2.81 16.69 -4.14
C PRO A 147 -3.34 16.65 -5.56
N SER A 148 -4.04 17.70 -5.97
CA SER A 148 -4.46 17.84 -7.37
C SER A 148 -3.24 17.74 -8.28
N THR A 149 -3.28 16.82 -9.25
CA THR A 149 -2.20 16.68 -10.24
C THR A 149 -1.95 17.96 -11.02
N GLN A 150 -2.97 18.85 -11.12
CA GLN A 150 -2.89 20.14 -11.81
C GLN A 150 -1.88 21.13 -11.20
N THR A 151 -1.52 20.95 -9.92
CA THR A 151 -0.54 21.82 -9.22
C THR A 151 0.87 21.24 -9.24
N ILE A 152 1.03 20.02 -9.76
CA ILE A 152 2.32 19.34 -9.76
C ILE A 152 3.04 19.62 -11.07
N LYS A 153 4.21 20.24 -10.97
CA LYS A 153 5.14 20.40 -12.08
C LYS A 153 6.27 19.39 -11.97
N VAL A 154 6.64 18.83 -13.10
CA VAL A 154 7.71 17.83 -13.21
C VAL A 154 8.72 18.30 -14.24
N LEU A 155 10.00 18.30 -13.86
CA LEU A 155 11.08 18.53 -14.82
C LEU A 155 11.23 17.29 -15.70
N ASP A 156 10.93 17.40 -17.01
CA ASP A 156 11.22 16.34 -17.98
C ASP A 156 12.74 16.30 -18.25
N PRO A 157 13.45 15.25 -17.84
CA PRO A 157 14.90 15.19 -17.95
C PRO A 157 15.40 14.99 -19.38
N ILE A 158 14.51 14.85 -20.35
CA ILE A 158 14.85 14.68 -21.78
C ILE A 158 14.87 16.02 -22.47
N ASN A 159 13.89 16.86 -22.21
CA ASN A 159 13.74 18.18 -22.85
C ASN A 159 14.22 19.32 -21.96
N GLU A 160 14.59 19.02 -20.69
CA GLU A 160 15.02 19.99 -19.68
C GLU A 160 13.99 21.10 -19.43
N GLU A 161 12.70 20.76 -19.49
CA GLU A 161 11.58 21.69 -19.30
C GLU A 161 10.65 21.23 -18.18
N GLU A 162 10.08 22.18 -17.43
CA GLU A 162 9.00 21.89 -16.48
C GLU A 162 7.67 21.75 -17.21
N VAL A 163 6.99 20.64 -17.00
CA VAL A 163 5.68 20.33 -17.58
C VAL A 163 4.68 19.96 -16.51
N ASP A 164 3.40 20.05 -16.83
CA ASP A 164 2.34 19.54 -15.97
C ASP A 164 2.47 18.02 -15.77
N TYR A 165 2.09 17.53 -14.58
CA TYR A 165 2.15 16.12 -14.24
C TYR A 165 1.47 15.25 -15.30
N ASP A 166 0.27 15.63 -15.75
CA ASP A 166 -0.48 14.87 -16.76
C ASP A 166 0.26 14.80 -18.10
N GLN A 167 0.88 15.91 -18.52
CA GLN A 167 1.70 15.95 -19.72
C GLN A 167 2.96 15.08 -19.56
N PHE A 168 3.59 15.13 -18.37
CA PHE A 168 4.73 14.27 -18.09
C PHE A 168 4.35 12.78 -18.14
N MET A 169 3.21 12.38 -17.56
CA MET A 169 2.72 11.00 -17.58
C MET A 169 2.38 10.53 -18.99
N GLN A 170 1.83 11.40 -19.86
CA GLN A 170 1.63 11.08 -21.27
C GLN A 170 2.94 10.81 -21.99
N ARG A 171 3.97 11.64 -21.77
CA ARG A 171 5.31 11.46 -22.33
C ARG A 171 5.98 10.19 -21.80
N LEU A 172 5.82 9.88 -20.53
CA LEU A 172 6.32 8.64 -19.91
C LEU A 172 5.68 7.41 -20.56
N SER A 173 4.35 7.42 -20.68
CA SER A 173 3.57 6.35 -21.32
C SER A 173 3.93 6.18 -22.81
N ALA A 174 4.13 7.28 -23.52
CA ALA A 174 4.56 7.24 -24.91
C ALA A 174 5.95 6.59 -25.05
N SER A 175 6.91 6.97 -24.19
CA SER A 175 8.24 6.34 -24.22
C SER A 175 8.19 4.86 -23.89
N PHE A 176 7.31 4.42 -22.99
CA PHE A 176 7.09 2.99 -22.72
C PHE A 176 6.55 2.22 -23.92
N ARG A 177 5.51 2.75 -24.56
CA ARG A 177 4.95 2.13 -25.79
C ARG A 177 5.98 2.03 -26.91
N ASN A 178 6.79 3.05 -27.09
CA ASN A 178 7.82 3.07 -28.14
C ASN A 178 8.85 1.93 -27.97
N ILE A 179 9.11 1.49 -26.74
CA ILE A 179 10.00 0.34 -26.49
C ILE A 179 9.49 -0.90 -27.22
N SER A 180 8.21 -1.26 -27.01
CA SER A 180 7.60 -2.44 -27.63
C SER A 180 7.43 -2.29 -29.14
N ILE A 181 6.97 -1.11 -29.60
CA ILE A 181 6.77 -0.86 -31.03
C ILE A 181 8.07 -1.05 -31.81
N HIS A 182 9.17 -0.42 -31.35
CA HIS A 182 10.45 -0.56 -32.05
C HIS A 182 11.02 -1.96 -31.91
N PHE A 183 10.77 -2.65 -30.81
CA PHE A 183 11.18 -4.04 -30.64
C PHE A 183 10.47 -4.97 -31.65
N ASP A 184 9.15 -4.82 -31.75
CA ASP A 184 8.34 -5.64 -32.65
C ASP A 184 8.66 -5.37 -34.16
N GLU A 185 9.11 -4.15 -34.48
CA GLU A 185 9.62 -3.75 -35.79
C GLU A 185 11.09 -4.16 -36.02
N GLU A 186 11.70 -4.89 -35.09
CA GLU A 186 13.12 -5.29 -35.13
C GLU A 186 14.11 -4.10 -35.20
N LYS A 187 13.65 -2.89 -34.83
CA LYS A 187 14.45 -1.67 -34.69
C LYS A 187 15.10 -1.61 -33.34
N TYR A 188 16.00 -2.53 -33.06
CA TYR A 188 16.55 -2.74 -31.72
C TYR A 188 17.32 -1.52 -31.15
N ASN A 189 18.01 -0.75 -31.99
CA ASN A 189 18.70 0.47 -31.57
C ASN A 189 17.71 1.54 -31.11
N GLU A 190 16.59 1.71 -31.78
CA GLU A 190 15.53 2.64 -31.45
C GLU A 190 14.80 2.20 -30.18
N SER A 191 14.53 0.89 -30.03
CA SER A 191 13.99 0.32 -28.81
C SER A 191 14.92 0.57 -27.61
N TRP A 192 16.22 0.37 -27.77
CA TRP A 192 17.21 0.68 -26.72
C TRP A 192 17.19 2.17 -26.32
N LYS A 193 17.13 3.09 -27.28
CA LYS A 193 16.99 4.53 -27.03
C LYS A 193 15.69 4.85 -26.28
N ALA A 194 14.58 4.20 -26.67
CA ALA A 194 13.30 4.37 -25.98
C ALA A 194 13.36 3.89 -24.53
N ILE A 195 14.07 2.78 -24.24
CA ILE A 195 14.32 2.31 -22.86
C ILE A 195 15.11 3.37 -22.06
N ASP A 196 16.12 3.98 -22.67
CA ASP A 196 16.92 5.01 -21.99
C ASP A 196 16.08 6.24 -21.66
N ILE A 197 15.28 6.72 -22.60
CA ILE A 197 14.34 7.83 -22.40
C ILE A 197 13.33 7.50 -21.30
N PHE A 198 12.69 6.33 -21.37
CA PHE A 198 11.76 5.89 -20.34
C PHE A 198 12.42 5.80 -18.96
N SER A 199 13.60 5.20 -18.87
CA SER A 199 14.35 5.05 -17.62
C SER A 199 14.70 6.40 -16.99
N LYS A 200 15.10 7.39 -17.79
CA LYS A 200 15.39 8.75 -17.31
C LYS A 200 14.14 9.43 -16.77
N ARG A 201 13.03 9.38 -17.50
CA ARG A 201 11.74 9.94 -17.05
C ARG A 201 11.23 9.24 -15.80
N PHE A 202 11.29 7.91 -15.77
CA PHE A 202 10.87 7.13 -14.62
C PHE A 202 11.65 7.48 -13.34
N ARG A 203 12.96 7.68 -13.45
CA ARG A 203 13.79 8.15 -12.33
C ARG A 203 13.42 9.59 -11.90
N GLY A 204 13.09 10.45 -12.86
CA GLY A 204 12.59 11.82 -12.59
C GLY A 204 11.30 11.80 -11.76
N LEU A 205 10.40 10.87 -12.06
CA LEU A 205 9.15 10.69 -11.31
C LEU A 205 9.39 10.36 -9.83
N ARG A 206 10.46 9.64 -9.50
CA ARG A 206 10.80 9.29 -8.12
C ARG A 206 10.97 10.51 -7.20
N SER A 207 11.49 11.62 -7.72
CA SER A 207 11.67 12.85 -6.96
C SER A 207 10.34 13.56 -6.69
N VAL A 208 9.39 13.43 -7.60
CA VAL A 208 8.04 14.03 -7.50
C VAL A 208 7.16 13.19 -6.57
N CYS A 209 7.16 11.88 -6.73
CA CYS A 209 6.43 10.97 -5.85
C CYS A 209 6.85 11.12 -4.38
N SER A 210 8.14 11.42 -4.12
CA SER A 210 8.60 11.68 -2.76
C SER A 210 7.97 12.94 -2.14
N LYS A 211 7.63 13.95 -2.94
CA LYS A 211 6.96 15.17 -2.48
C LYS A 211 5.46 14.95 -2.24
N CYS A 212 4.83 14.09 -3.04
CA CYS A 212 3.39 13.78 -2.92
C CYS A 212 3.07 12.83 -1.75
N HIS A 213 4.01 11.95 -1.40
CA HIS A 213 3.81 10.89 -0.41
C HIS A 213 4.45 11.16 0.94
N VAL A 214 5.18 12.28 1.10
CA VAL A 214 5.80 12.66 2.38
C VAL A 214 4.84 13.54 3.18
N THR A 215 3.82 12.94 3.76
CA THR A 215 3.22 13.48 4.98
C THR A 215 3.97 12.89 6.18
N GLU A 216 3.89 13.52 7.36
CA GLU A 216 4.58 13.05 8.58
C GLU A 216 4.28 11.58 8.92
N TRP A 217 3.16 11.06 8.43
CA TRP A 217 2.76 9.65 8.52
C TRP A 217 3.64 8.70 7.71
N SER A 218 4.26 9.17 6.63
CA SER A 218 5.01 8.33 5.71
C SER A 218 6.49 8.17 6.07
N LYS A 219 6.97 8.81 7.13
CA LYS A 219 8.37 8.65 7.57
C LYS A 219 8.77 7.20 7.84
N ASN A 220 7.78 6.34 8.08
CA ASN A 220 7.97 4.89 8.29
C ASN A 220 7.37 4.00 7.19
N SER A 221 6.72 4.55 6.13
CA SER A 221 6.18 3.73 5.04
C SER A 221 7.11 3.75 3.83
N THR A 222 8.16 2.98 3.89
CA THR A 222 8.97 2.54 2.76
C THR A 222 8.10 1.94 1.64
N THR A 223 6.95 1.40 1.98
CA THR A 223 6.10 0.55 1.13
C THR A 223 5.41 1.23 -0.03
N VAL A 224 4.89 2.47 0.11
CA VAL A 224 4.14 3.13 -1.00
C VAL A 224 5.09 3.63 -2.08
N LYS A 225 6.22 4.25 -1.67
CA LYS A 225 7.25 4.71 -2.58
C LYS A 225 7.89 3.55 -3.33
N ASP A 226 8.18 2.45 -2.63
CA ASP A 226 8.79 1.27 -3.21
C ASP A 226 7.83 0.49 -4.12
N PHE A 227 6.52 0.61 -3.90
CA PHE A 227 5.51 0.01 -4.77
C PHE A 227 5.44 0.70 -6.15
N PHE A 228 5.40 2.04 -6.18
CA PHE A 228 5.24 2.78 -7.44
C PHE A 228 6.55 3.05 -8.18
N VAL A 229 7.67 3.23 -7.46
CA VAL A 229 8.96 3.61 -8.06
C VAL A 229 10.13 2.86 -7.42
N GLY A 230 9.91 1.59 -7.07
CA GLY A 230 10.87 0.72 -6.41
C GLY A 230 12.09 0.37 -7.25
N ASN A 231 13.11 -0.15 -6.59
CA ASN A 231 14.34 -0.56 -7.26
C ASN A 231 14.11 -1.71 -8.23
N ASP A 232 13.14 -2.58 -7.96
CA ASP A 232 12.77 -3.71 -8.83
C ASP A 232 12.30 -3.28 -10.24
N MET A 233 11.63 -2.12 -10.36
CA MET A 233 11.32 -1.54 -11.68
C MET A 233 12.58 -1.07 -12.39
N ILE A 234 13.51 -0.47 -11.67
CA ILE A 234 14.80 -0.03 -12.22
C ILE A 234 15.64 -1.25 -12.64
N ASP A 235 15.62 -2.30 -11.83
CA ASP A 235 16.35 -3.54 -12.12
C ASP A 235 15.76 -4.24 -13.35
N ALA A 236 14.43 -4.30 -13.50
CA ALA A 236 13.77 -4.83 -14.70
C ALA A 236 14.16 -4.04 -15.95
N LEU A 237 14.23 -2.71 -15.88
CA LEU A 237 14.69 -1.86 -16.99
C LEU A 237 16.16 -2.11 -17.33
N GLN A 238 17.01 -2.33 -16.34
CA GLN A 238 18.42 -2.67 -16.58
C GLN A 238 18.57 -4.05 -17.20
N GLU A 239 17.80 -5.03 -16.79
CA GLU A 239 17.78 -6.35 -17.40
C GLU A 239 17.35 -6.29 -18.88
N ILE A 240 16.31 -5.52 -19.20
CA ILE A 240 15.91 -5.25 -20.58
C ILE A 240 17.09 -4.63 -21.36
N LYS A 241 17.77 -3.62 -20.81
CA LYS A 241 18.93 -3.00 -21.46
C LYS A 241 20.05 -3.99 -21.77
N LYS A 242 20.34 -4.92 -20.87
CA LYS A 242 21.38 -5.96 -21.08
C LYS A 242 21.04 -6.87 -22.25
N THR A 243 19.76 -7.18 -22.48
CA THR A 243 19.36 -8.04 -23.63
C THR A 243 19.70 -7.44 -24.98
N PHE A 244 19.77 -6.10 -25.08
CA PHE A 244 20.13 -5.41 -26.32
C PHE A 244 21.66 -5.30 -26.53
N ALA A 245 22.45 -5.37 -25.46
CA ALA A 245 23.91 -5.26 -25.54
C ALA A 245 24.56 -6.45 -26.27
N SER A 246 23.87 -7.59 -26.35
CA SER A 246 24.34 -8.80 -27.04
C SER A 246 24.13 -8.79 -28.56
N GLY A 247 23.51 -7.75 -29.12
CA GLY A 247 23.20 -7.63 -30.54
C GLY A 247 22.05 -8.52 -31.08
N SER A 248 21.57 -9.45 -30.20
CA SER A 248 20.41 -10.30 -30.50
C SER A 248 19.58 -10.44 -29.21
N PRO A 249 18.59 -9.58 -29.02
CA PRO A 249 17.83 -9.54 -27.77
C PRO A 249 17.00 -10.83 -27.57
N ASP A 250 17.04 -11.37 -26.36
CA ASP A 250 16.18 -12.49 -25.96
C ASP A 250 14.72 -12.02 -25.86
N LYS A 251 13.94 -12.45 -26.84
CA LYS A 251 12.52 -12.07 -26.99
C LYS A 251 11.67 -12.49 -25.78
N LYS A 252 11.93 -13.63 -25.17
CA LYS A 252 11.19 -14.11 -24.00
C LYS A 252 11.51 -13.30 -22.75
N LEU A 253 12.79 -13.01 -22.54
CA LEU A 253 13.24 -12.20 -21.42
C LEU A 253 12.72 -10.76 -21.55
N PHE A 254 12.74 -10.19 -22.76
CA PHE A 254 12.17 -8.88 -23.05
C PHE A 254 10.68 -8.85 -22.69
N GLN A 255 9.88 -9.77 -23.21
CA GLN A 255 8.43 -9.83 -22.95
C GLN A 255 8.11 -9.98 -21.47
N LYS A 256 8.82 -10.89 -20.77
CA LYS A 256 8.65 -11.08 -19.32
C LYS A 256 8.88 -9.80 -18.52
N ASN A 257 9.94 -9.05 -18.84
CA ASN A 257 10.27 -7.83 -18.12
C ASN A 257 9.30 -6.67 -18.47
N MET A 258 8.87 -6.57 -19.74
CA MET A 258 7.87 -5.59 -20.15
C MET A 258 6.51 -5.84 -19.48
N GLU A 259 6.09 -7.10 -19.36
CA GLU A 259 4.89 -7.48 -18.62
C GLU A 259 5.00 -7.15 -17.13
N HIS A 260 6.16 -7.40 -16.51
CA HIS A 260 6.41 -7.06 -15.11
C HIS A 260 6.27 -5.54 -14.86
N ILE A 261 6.82 -4.72 -15.74
CA ILE A 261 6.71 -3.26 -15.64
C ILE A 261 5.27 -2.80 -15.86
N SER A 262 4.59 -3.36 -16.87
CA SER A 262 3.20 -3.00 -17.22
C SER A 262 2.18 -3.32 -16.12
N LYS A 263 2.41 -4.37 -15.30
CA LYS A 263 1.52 -4.73 -14.19
C LYS A 263 1.61 -3.78 -12.99
N ARG A 264 2.62 -2.91 -12.96
CA ARG A 264 2.86 -1.95 -11.86
C ARG A 264 2.67 -0.49 -12.28
N SER A 265 2.53 -0.20 -13.56
CA SER A 265 2.23 1.13 -14.10
C SER A 265 0.73 1.31 -14.32
#